data_28fad04d98bc9426508ee555de3bd5b7
#
_entry.id   28fad04d98bc9426508ee555de3bd5b7
#
_cell.length_a   1.000
_cell.length_b   1.000
_cell.length_c   1.000
_cell.angle_alpha   90.00
_cell.angle_beta   90.00
_cell.angle_gamma   90.00
#
_symmetry.space_group_name_H-M   'P 1'
#
loop_
_entity.id
_entity.type
_entity.pdbx_description
1 polymer ?
#
loop_
_entity_poly.entity_id
_entity_poly.type
_entity_poly.pdbx_seq_one_letter_code
_entity_poly.pdbx_strand_id
1 'polypeptide(L)'
;MRNSSFDPAMFFPRVVAHSSLTTQTRWLTRRWHSQVSHGQHENIVVSKPHPTVSLITLNRPKALNALSSPLFAELNQALERADEDTEIGAVVLTGGEKAFAGRFRVTNCLAID
;
A
#
# COMPACT_ATOMS: atom_id res chain seq x y z
N MET A 1 22.77 23.80 -66.61
CA MET A 1 21.34 23.46 -66.57
C MET A 1 21.12 22.27 -65.64
N ARG A 2 20.91 22.52 -64.44
CA ARG A 2 20.42 21.50 -63.49
C ARG A 2 19.44 22.13 -62.55
N ASN A 3 18.21 21.98 -62.91
CA ASN A 3 17.11 22.25 -62.03
C ASN A 3 17.10 21.15 -60.98
N SER A 4 17.80 21.37 -59.97
CA SER A 4 17.46 20.69 -58.72
C SER A 4 16.19 21.34 -58.20
N SER A 5 15.10 20.80 -58.62
CA SER A 5 13.81 21.12 -58.04
C SER A 5 13.86 20.67 -56.60
N PHE A 6 14.30 21.57 -55.77
CA PHE A 6 14.08 21.43 -54.35
C PHE A 6 12.60 21.75 -54.11
N ASP A 7 11.83 20.74 -53.96
CA ASP A 7 10.43 20.86 -53.64
C ASP A 7 10.28 21.18 -52.17
N PRO A 8 9.99 22.43 -51.79
CA PRO A 8 9.88 22.81 -50.41
C PRO A 8 8.62 22.26 -49.74
N ALA A 9 7.78 21.60 -50.53
CA ALA A 9 6.54 21.02 -49.99
C ALA A 9 6.78 19.74 -49.19
N MET A 10 7.99 19.14 -49.33
CA MET A 10 8.30 17.93 -48.57
C MET A 10 8.86 18.17 -47.16
N PHE A 11 9.16 19.43 -46.82
CA PHE A 11 9.94 19.72 -45.62
C PHE A 11 9.14 20.22 -44.44
N PHE A 12 7.85 20.31 -44.56
CA PHE A 12 6.99 20.64 -43.44
C PHE A 12 5.91 19.58 -43.29
N PRO A 13 6.14 18.58 -42.42
CA PRO A 13 5.00 18.03 -41.76
C PRO A 13 4.40 19.21 -41.03
N ARG A 14 3.33 19.75 -41.56
CA ARG A 14 2.46 20.60 -40.74
C ARG A 14 2.07 19.78 -39.56
N VAL A 15 2.86 19.92 -38.54
CA VAL A 15 2.39 19.61 -37.19
C VAL A 15 1.26 20.57 -36.97
N VAL A 16 0.10 20.17 -37.42
CA VAL A 16 -1.13 20.75 -36.93
C VAL A 16 -1.14 20.34 -35.47
N ALA A 17 -0.59 21.21 -34.65
CA ALA A 17 -0.85 21.18 -33.23
C ALA A 17 -2.34 21.40 -33.10
N HIS A 18 -3.11 20.35 -33.23
CA HIS A 18 -4.40 20.29 -32.63
C HIS A 18 -4.15 20.28 -31.12
N SER A 19 -3.97 21.45 -30.63
CA SER A 19 -4.21 21.74 -29.23
C SER A 19 -5.70 21.53 -28.95
N SER A 20 -6.20 20.35 -29.17
CA SER A 20 -7.34 19.90 -28.41
C SER A 20 -6.82 19.63 -27.00
N LEU A 21 -6.74 20.72 -26.26
CA LEU A 21 -6.84 20.68 -24.83
C LEU A 21 -8.21 20.10 -24.47
N THR A 22 -8.40 18.84 -24.83
CA THR A 22 -9.35 18.03 -24.11
C THR A 22 -8.68 17.84 -22.78
N THR A 23 -8.95 18.76 -21.88
CA THR A 23 -8.79 18.56 -20.45
C THR A 23 -9.72 17.39 -20.14
N GLN A 24 -9.31 16.21 -20.50
CA GLN A 24 -9.79 15.03 -19.85
C GLN A 24 -9.25 15.10 -18.44
N THR A 25 -9.98 15.80 -17.62
CA THR A 25 -10.03 15.51 -16.20
C THR A 25 -10.53 14.07 -16.11
N ARG A 26 -9.67 13.13 -16.49
CA ARG A 26 -9.76 11.78 -16.00
C ARG A 26 -9.63 11.93 -14.50
N TRP A 27 -10.75 12.13 -13.87
CA TRP A 27 -10.92 11.68 -12.52
C TRP A 27 -10.57 10.20 -12.58
N LEU A 28 -9.28 9.93 -12.50
CA LEU A 28 -8.79 8.64 -12.11
C LEU A 28 -9.41 8.47 -10.73
N THR A 29 -10.59 7.88 -10.73
CA THR A 29 -11.00 7.08 -9.62
C THR A 29 -9.88 6.06 -9.49
N ARG A 30 -8.81 6.45 -8.82
CA ARG A 30 -7.83 5.53 -8.30
C ARG A 30 -8.67 4.58 -7.48
N ARG A 31 -9.02 3.50 -8.12
CA ARG A 31 -9.59 2.36 -7.44
C ARG A 31 -8.52 1.99 -6.42
N TRP A 32 -8.74 2.40 -5.20
CA TRP A 32 -7.89 2.09 -4.07
C TRP A 32 -7.94 0.58 -3.92
N HIS A 33 -7.04 -0.10 -4.60
CA HIS A 33 -6.81 -1.50 -4.37
C HIS A 33 -6.02 -1.55 -3.07
N SER A 34 -6.74 -1.70 -1.97
CA SER A 34 -6.12 -2.09 -0.72
C SER A 34 -5.42 -3.42 -0.99
N GLN A 35 -4.12 -3.37 -1.07
CA GLN A 35 -3.27 -4.55 -1.20
C GLN A 35 -3.32 -5.25 0.16
N VAL A 36 -4.18 -6.27 0.25
CA VAL A 36 -4.24 -7.12 1.43
C VAL A 36 -3.27 -8.26 1.21
N SER A 37 -2.16 -8.26 1.92
CA SER A 37 -1.21 -9.37 1.90
C SER A 37 -1.67 -10.47 2.87
N HIS A 38 -2.51 -11.38 2.39
CA HIS A 38 -3.04 -12.50 3.18
C HIS A 38 -2.07 -13.67 3.42
N GLY A 39 -0.83 -13.61 2.93
CA GLY A 39 0.01 -14.80 2.81
C GLY A 39 1.13 -14.98 3.82
N GLN A 40 1.39 -14.05 4.72
CA GLN A 40 2.59 -14.08 5.54
C GLN A 40 2.38 -14.16 7.04
N HIS A 41 1.16 -13.90 7.53
CA HIS A 41 0.86 -13.83 8.95
C HIS A 41 -0.42 -14.60 9.25
N GLU A 42 -0.44 -15.35 10.34
CA GLU A 42 -1.59 -16.13 10.80
C GLU A 42 -2.48 -15.31 11.73
N ASN A 43 -1.88 -14.47 12.57
CA ASN A 43 -2.55 -13.76 13.66
C ASN A 43 -2.83 -12.29 13.35
N ILE A 44 -2.29 -11.77 12.25
CA ILE A 44 -2.52 -10.38 11.83
C ILE A 44 -2.82 -10.30 10.33
N VAL A 45 -3.49 -9.24 9.93
CA VAL A 45 -3.72 -8.90 8.52
C VAL A 45 -3.11 -7.53 8.26
N VAL A 46 -2.20 -7.46 7.30
CA VAL A 46 -1.59 -6.20 6.88
C VAL A 46 -2.22 -5.75 5.58
N SER A 47 -2.66 -4.50 5.52
CA SER A 47 -3.21 -3.89 4.32
C SER A 47 -2.72 -2.45 4.16
N LYS A 48 -2.68 -1.97 2.93
CA LYS A 48 -2.36 -0.58 2.60
C LYS A 48 -3.61 0.11 2.06
N PRO A 49 -4.46 0.70 2.91
CA PRO A 49 -5.64 1.44 2.46
C PRO A 49 -5.25 2.73 1.70
N HIS A 50 -4.09 3.27 1.98
CA HIS A 50 -3.47 4.39 1.30
C HIS A 50 -2.00 4.09 1.01
N PRO A 51 -1.38 4.61 -0.05
CA PRO A 51 0.03 4.36 -0.34
C PRO A 51 0.97 4.67 0.82
N THR A 52 0.66 5.70 1.60
CA THR A 52 1.46 6.17 2.73
C THR A 52 1.02 5.63 4.09
N VAL A 53 0.01 4.75 4.13
CA VAL A 53 -0.55 4.23 5.39
C VAL A 53 -0.56 2.71 5.38
N SER A 54 0.07 2.10 6.37
CA SER A 54 -0.01 0.67 6.66
C SER A 54 -1.06 0.43 7.74
N LEU A 55 -2.05 -0.41 7.45
CA LEU A 55 -3.08 -0.82 8.40
C LEU A 55 -2.82 -2.25 8.84
N ILE A 56 -2.55 -2.46 10.11
CA ILE A 56 -2.35 -3.76 10.74
C ILE A 56 -3.58 -4.09 11.58
N THR A 57 -4.26 -5.17 11.23
CA THR A 57 -5.46 -5.65 11.92
C THR A 57 -5.15 -6.92 12.68
N LEU A 58 -5.39 -6.95 13.98
CA LEU A 58 -5.28 -8.17 14.78
C LEU A 58 -6.39 -9.14 14.41
N ASN A 59 -6.05 -10.36 14.04
CA ASN A 59 -6.97 -11.35 13.51
C ASN A 59 -6.95 -12.66 14.32
N ARG A 60 -7.29 -12.58 15.60
CA ARG A 60 -7.50 -13.73 16.48
C ARG A 60 -8.89 -13.70 17.12
N PRO A 61 -9.96 -13.84 16.33
CA PRO A 61 -11.34 -13.68 16.83
C PRO A 61 -11.72 -14.72 17.88
N LYS A 62 -11.19 -15.95 17.78
CA LYS A 62 -11.43 -17.02 18.77
C LYS A 62 -10.85 -16.72 20.15
N ALA A 63 -9.80 -15.94 20.19
CA ALA A 63 -9.11 -15.54 21.42
C ALA A 63 -9.38 -14.07 21.78
N LEU A 64 -10.38 -13.43 21.15
CA LEU A 64 -10.68 -12.00 21.33
C LEU A 64 -9.43 -11.11 21.17
N ASN A 65 -8.58 -11.45 20.22
CA ASN A 65 -7.29 -10.79 19.97
C ASN A 65 -6.37 -10.76 21.20
N ALA A 66 -6.41 -11.81 22.04
CA ALA A 66 -5.49 -11.92 23.16
C ALA A 66 -4.05 -11.88 22.68
N LEU A 67 -3.27 -11.01 23.29
CA LEU A 67 -1.87 -10.83 22.97
C LEU A 67 -1.08 -12.09 23.37
N SER A 68 -0.28 -12.62 22.46
CA SER A 68 0.53 -13.81 22.64
C SER A 68 1.89 -13.64 21.97
N SER A 69 2.88 -14.40 22.38
CA SER A 69 4.23 -14.32 21.79
C SER A 69 4.23 -14.46 20.27
N PRO A 70 3.52 -15.43 19.65
CA PRO A 70 3.44 -15.51 18.20
C PRO A 70 2.84 -14.25 17.53
N LEU A 71 1.78 -13.68 18.12
CA LEU A 71 1.18 -12.46 17.60
C LEU A 71 2.16 -11.28 17.67
N PHE A 72 2.91 -11.15 18.76
CA PHE A 72 3.93 -10.11 18.89
C PHE A 72 5.06 -10.29 17.87
N ALA A 73 5.50 -11.52 17.62
CA ALA A 73 6.52 -11.79 16.62
C ALA A 73 6.06 -11.33 15.22
N GLU A 74 4.84 -11.67 14.82
CA GLU A 74 4.27 -11.23 13.56
C GLU A 74 4.07 -9.71 13.49
N LEU A 75 3.61 -9.11 14.60
CA LEU A 75 3.42 -7.67 14.70
C LEU A 75 4.74 -6.92 14.54
N ASN A 76 5.80 -7.35 15.25
CA ASN A 76 7.13 -6.75 15.13
C ASN A 76 7.65 -6.86 13.70
N GLN A 77 7.53 -8.03 13.08
CA GLN A 77 7.93 -8.20 11.69
C GLN A 77 7.17 -7.29 10.72
N ALA A 78 5.87 -7.08 10.95
CA ALA A 78 5.08 -6.16 10.14
C ALA A 78 5.47 -4.70 10.36
N LEU A 79 5.82 -4.32 11.59
CA LEU A 79 6.29 -2.98 11.93
C LEU A 79 7.68 -2.71 11.34
N GLU A 80 8.62 -3.66 11.41
CA GLU A 80 9.93 -3.55 10.77
C GLU A 80 9.82 -3.32 9.27
N ARG A 81 8.96 -4.08 8.60
CA ARG A 81 8.69 -3.87 7.16
C ARG A 81 8.08 -2.53 6.84
N ALA A 82 7.22 -2.02 7.72
CA ALA A 82 6.63 -0.70 7.54
C ALA A 82 7.64 0.43 7.76
N ASP A 83 8.63 0.22 8.63
CA ASP A 83 9.72 1.16 8.90
C ASP A 83 10.75 1.19 7.75
N GLU A 84 11.01 0.04 7.13
CA GLU A 84 11.88 -0.06 5.96
C GLU A 84 11.27 0.55 4.69
N ASP A 85 9.95 0.65 4.62
CA ASP A 85 9.22 1.18 3.46
C ASP A 85 9.13 2.71 3.53
N THR A 86 9.99 3.38 2.78
CA THR A 86 10.06 4.86 2.74
C THR A 86 8.79 5.55 2.25
N GLU A 87 7.86 4.82 1.65
CA GLU A 87 6.57 5.35 1.24
C GLU A 87 5.58 5.43 2.40
N ILE A 88 5.78 4.64 3.46
CA ILE A 88 4.87 4.61 4.60
C ILE A 88 5.20 5.74 5.56
N GLY A 89 4.25 6.67 5.71
CA GLY A 89 4.33 7.77 6.67
C GLY A 89 3.57 7.52 7.98
N ALA A 90 2.69 6.51 8.02
CA ALA A 90 1.91 6.19 9.20
C ALA A 90 1.52 4.72 9.26
N VAL A 91 1.49 4.18 10.48
CA VAL A 91 1.00 2.83 10.77
C VAL A 91 -0.22 2.93 11.68
N VAL A 92 -1.30 2.26 11.31
CA VAL A 92 -2.52 2.16 12.09
C VAL A 92 -2.67 0.72 12.57
N LEU A 93 -2.77 0.54 13.88
CA LEU A 93 -3.05 -0.74 14.50
C LEU A 93 -4.50 -0.81 14.94
N THR A 94 -5.23 -1.84 14.53
CA THR A 94 -6.62 -2.05 14.89
C THR A 94 -6.90 -3.50 15.27
N GLY A 95 -8.00 -3.75 15.92
CA GLY A 95 -8.51 -5.08 16.23
C GLY A 95 -9.68 -5.49 15.36
N GLY A 96 -10.30 -6.60 15.70
CA GLY A 96 -11.54 -7.05 15.07
C GLY A 96 -12.79 -6.35 15.60
N GLU A 97 -13.95 -6.68 15.03
CA GLU A 97 -15.24 -6.09 15.40
C GLU A 97 -15.61 -6.27 16.88
N LYS A 98 -15.20 -7.37 17.50
CA LYS A 98 -15.59 -7.73 18.88
C LYS A 98 -14.64 -7.22 19.95
N ALA A 99 -13.36 -7.08 19.62
CA ALA A 99 -12.34 -6.64 20.56
C ALA A 99 -11.12 -6.09 19.82
N PHE A 100 -10.56 -5.00 20.33
CA PHE A 100 -9.28 -4.50 19.86
C PHE A 100 -8.18 -5.49 20.27
N ALA A 101 -7.98 -5.69 21.58
CA ALA A 101 -7.04 -6.63 22.14
C ALA A 101 -7.62 -7.23 23.43
N GLY A 102 -7.50 -8.55 23.58
CA GLY A 102 -7.90 -9.25 24.79
C GLY A 102 -6.88 -9.13 25.92
N ARG A 103 -7.16 -9.78 27.05
CA ARG A 103 -6.26 -9.78 28.19
C ARG A 103 -4.90 -10.39 27.84
N PHE A 104 -3.86 -9.67 28.17
CA PHE A 104 -2.50 -10.18 28.16
C PHE A 104 -2.22 -10.98 29.45
N ARG A 105 -1.83 -12.25 29.33
CA ARG A 105 -1.33 -13.02 30.48
C ARG A 105 0.17 -12.81 30.58
N VAL A 106 0.59 -12.13 31.62
CA VAL A 106 1.99 -11.80 31.92
C VAL A 106 2.87 -13.05 32.17
N THR A 107 2.23 -14.19 32.45
CA THR A 107 2.94 -15.43 32.80
C THR A 107 3.83 -16.00 31.69
N ASN A 108 3.65 -15.56 30.45
CA ASN A 108 4.45 -16.04 29.32
C ASN A 108 5.56 -15.06 28.88
N CYS A 109 5.76 -13.95 29.59
CA CYS A 109 6.79 -12.96 29.25
C CYS A 109 8.08 -13.08 30.05
N LEU A 110 8.17 -14.00 31.01
CA LEU A 110 9.35 -14.14 31.88
C LEU A 110 10.34 -15.22 31.43
N ALA A 111 10.25 -15.67 30.18
CA ALA A 111 11.31 -16.49 29.57
C ALA A 111 12.18 -15.61 28.69
N ILE A 112 12.91 -14.68 29.29
CA ILE A 112 14.09 -14.07 28.69
C ILE A 112 15.25 -14.62 29.52
N ASP A 113 15.87 -15.68 29.02
CA ASP A 113 17.21 -16.09 29.37
C ASP A 113 18.21 -15.22 28.63
#